data_79364b9600d9f2977ac90d57a09d665e
#
_entry.id   79364b9600d9f2977ac90d57a09d665e
#
_cell.length_a   1.000
_cell.length_b   1.000
_cell.length_c   1.000
_cell.angle_alpha   90.00
_cell.angle_beta   90.00
_cell.angle_gamma   90.00
#
_symmetry.space_group_name_H-M   'P 1'
#
loop_
_entity.id
_entity.type
_entity.pdbx_description
1 polymer ?
#
loop_
_entity_poly.entity_id
_entity_poly.type
_entity_poly.pdbx_seq_one_letter_code
_entity_poly.pdbx_strand_id
1 'polypeptide(L)'
;RDRSVSRGLGDVYKRQAVLDGPEAGYKVTYTQADAEAVTAEDGRVILMDEHLADSDAMDYDMDRADGEWALSDYVQKGIEVLDNGTGFFMMCEGGKIDWACHGNDPATVFEEVVDMDNAIKVAYEFYKKHPKETLIVVTADHETGGLGLGTGKYELQLKALAKQKQSQDILSRSITDLRKMRKVINWPEMKEFLAEKMGFRK
;
A
#
# COMPACT_ATOMS: atom_id res chain seq x y z
N ARG A 1 13.19 15.24 11.05
CA ARG A 1 14.11 14.45 10.20
C ARG A 1 13.39 14.28 8.89
N ASP A 2 14.02 14.75 7.85
CA ASP A 2 13.46 14.77 6.51
C ASP A 2 13.29 13.33 6.03
N ARG A 3 12.04 12.87 5.97
CA ARG A 3 11.67 11.59 5.37
C ARG A 3 11.65 11.68 3.83
N SER A 4 12.02 12.84 3.29
CA SER A 4 11.97 13.11 1.86
C SER A 4 13.11 12.47 1.06
N VAL A 5 14.10 11.89 1.71
CA VAL A 5 15.31 11.37 1.01
C VAL A 5 15.05 10.07 0.27
N SER A 6 14.10 9.24 0.71
CA SER A 6 13.69 8.03 -0.04
C SER A 6 12.59 8.31 -1.08
N ARG A 7 11.94 9.48 -1.01
CA ARG A 7 11.02 9.99 -2.02
C ARG A 7 11.82 10.71 -3.10
N GLY A 8 12.59 9.95 -3.85
CA GLY A 8 13.46 10.49 -4.88
C GLY A 8 12.68 11.18 -5.99
N LEU A 9 13.40 11.74 -6.93
CA LEU A 9 12.94 12.34 -8.18
C LEU A 9 11.74 11.59 -8.83
N GLY A 10 11.60 10.29 -8.56
CA GLY A 10 10.49 9.47 -9.04
C GLY A 10 9.09 9.96 -8.64
N ASP A 11 8.90 10.43 -7.40
CA ASP A 11 7.57 10.88 -6.95
C ASP A 11 7.18 12.22 -7.56
N VAL A 12 8.16 13.11 -7.77
CA VAL A 12 7.95 14.37 -8.48
C VAL A 12 7.56 14.09 -9.93
N TYR A 13 8.22 13.15 -10.59
CA TYR A 13 7.90 12.76 -11.96
C TYR A 13 6.56 12.03 -12.07
N LYS A 14 6.21 11.19 -11.12
CA LYS A 14 4.91 10.51 -11.06
C LYS A 14 3.77 11.54 -10.96
N ARG A 15 3.88 12.47 -10.02
CA ARG A 15 2.89 13.55 -9.86
C ARG A 15 2.78 14.42 -11.10
N GLN A 16 3.91 14.81 -11.70
CA GLN A 16 3.93 15.58 -12.93
C GLN A 16 3.31 14.80 -14.09
N ALA A 17 3.59 13.51 -14.22
CA ALA A 17 2.99 12.65 -15.24
C ALA A 17 1.46 12.57 -15.13
N VAL A 18 0.91 12.58 -13.90
CA VAL A 18 -0.55 12.63 -13.68
C VAL A 18 -1.12 13.98 -14.12
N LEU A 19 -0.47 15.09 -13.78
CA LEU A 19 -0.91 16.44 -14.16
C LEU A 19 -0.84 16.66 -15.67
N ASP A 20 0.21 16.19 -16.30
CA ASP A 20 0.46 16.34 -17.74
C ASP A 20 -0.14 15.17 -18.55
N GLY A 21 -0.67 14.16 -17.90
CA GLY A 21 -1.15 12.92 -18.51
C GLY A 21 -2.10 13.14 -19.68
N PRO A 22 -3.19 13.90 -19.53
CA PRO A 22 -4.13 14.15 -20.62
C PRO A 22 -3.48 14.88 -21.80
N GLU A 23 -2.61 15.87 -21.56
CA GLU A 23 -1.89 16.59 -22.60
C GLU A 23 -0.86 15.71 -23.31
N ALA A 24 -0.29 14.74 -22.59
CA ALA A 24 0.63 13.74 -23.13
C ALA A 24 -0.07 12.53 -23.80
N GLY A 25 -1.39 12.57 -23.90
CA GLY A 25 -2.20 11.52 -24.55
C GLY A 25 -2.45 10.29 -23.67
N TYR A 26 -2.45 10.46 -22.35
CA TYR A 26 -2.86 9.43 -21.41
C TYR A 26 -4.34 9.60 -21.04
N LYS A 27 -5.07 8.49 -20.93
CA LYS A 27 -6.35 8.44 -20.21
C LYS A 27 -6.04 8.33 -18.71
N VAL A 28 -6.49 9.30 -17.92
CA VAL A 28 -6.32 9.31 -16.47
C VAL A 28 -7.66 9.01 -15.82
N THR A 29 -7.70 8.06 -14.90
CA THR A 29 -8.90 7.75 -14.10
C THR A 29 -8.69 8.19 -12.65
N TYR A 30 -9.75 8.71 -12.05
CA TYR A 30 -9.77 9.20 -10.67
C TYR A 30 -10.83 8.49 -9.82
N THR A 31 -11.55 7.56 -10.41
CA THR A 31 -12.55 6.75 -9.72
C THR A 31 -12.34 5.28 -10.05
N GLN A 32 -12.72 4.41 -9.12
CA GLN A 32 -12.65 2.98 -9.33
C GLN A 32 -13.51 2.54 -10.51
N ALA A 33 -14.71 3.10 -10.66
CA ALA A 33 -15.61 2.77 -11.76
C ALA A 33 -15.00 3.10 -13.13
N ASP A 34 -14.28 4.24 -13.24
CA ASP A 34 -13.57 4.59 -14.47
C ASP A 34 -12.38 3.67 -14.72
N ALA A 35 -11.66 3.26 -13.66
CA ALA A 35 -10.55 2.32 -13.77
C ALA A 35 -11.04 0.91 -14.20
N GLU A 36 -12.17 0.44 -13.68
CA GLU A 36 -12.81 -0.80 -14.09
C GLU A 36 -13.19 -0.82 -15.58
N ALA A 37 -13.63 0.32 -16.09
CA ALA A 37 -14.03 0.49 -17.49
C ALA A 37 -12.87 0.58 -18.49
N VAL A 38 -11.62 0.71 -18.02
CA VAL A 38 -10.44 0.78 -18.89
C VAL A 38 -10.20 -0.56 -19.59
N THR A 39 -9.86 -0.48 -20.87
CA THR A 39 -9.55 -1.62 -21.73
C THR A 39 -8.22 -1.43 -22.46
N ALA A 40 -7.71 -2.46 -23.12
CA ALA A 40 -6.51 -2.38 -23.94
C ALA A 40 -6.63 -1.37 -25.11
N GLU A 41 -7.85 -1.04 -25.53
CA GLU A 41 -8.11 -0.08 -26.63
C GLU A 41 -7.88 1.39 -26.19
N ASP A 42 -7.88 1.65 -24.87
CA ASP A 42 -7.63 3.00 -24.34
C ASP A 42 -6.18 3.47 -24.51
N GLY A 43 -5.27 2.57 -24.89
CA GLY A 43 -3.87 2.90 -25.13
C GLY A 43 -3.11 3.18 -23.85
N ARG A 44 -2.61 4.41 -23.69
CA ARG A 44 -1.85 4.81 -22.49
C ARG A 44 -2.80 5.24 -21.38
N VAL A 45 -2.70 4.59 -20.23
CA VAL A 45 -3.59 4.86 -19.10
C VAL A 45 -2.81 5.13 -17.82
N ILE A 46 -3.37 5.95 -16.93
CA ILE A 46 -2.94 6.15 -15.56
C ILE A 46 -4.17 5.88 -14.70
N LEU A 47 -4.13 4.81 -13.92
CA LEU A 47 -5.16 4.46 -12.97
C LEU A 47 -4.75 4.98 -11.60
N MET A 48 -5.62 5.79 -10.99
CA MET A 48 -5.41 6.32 -9.64
C MET A 48 -6.49 5.79 -8.72
N ASP A 49 -6.11 5.60 -7.46
CA ASP A 49 -7.08 5.32 -6.41
C ASP A 49 -7.98 6.53 -6.18
N GLU A 50 -9.25 6.25 -5.88
CA GLU A 50 -10.23 7.29 -5.58
C GLU A 50 -9.96 7.95 -4.23
N HIS A 51 -9.44 7.18 -3.28
CA HIS A 51 -9.06 7.62 -1.95
C HIS A 51 -7.56 7.42 -1.75
N LEU A 52 -6.84 8.51 -1.60
CA LEU A 52 -5.40 8.48 -1.37
C LEU A 52 -5.10 8.83 0.09
N ALA A 53 -4.25 8.03 0.68
CA ALA A 53 -3.66 8.31 1.99
C ALA A 53 -2.68 9.49 1.95
N ASP A 54 -2.00 9.74 3.04
CA ASP A 54 -0.95 10.76 3.09
C ASP A 54 0.09 10.54 1.98
N SER A 55 0.55 11.65 1.45
CA SER A 55 1.56 11.67 0.38
C SER A 55 1.08 11.11 -0.95
N ASP A 56 -0.22 11.20 -1.21
CA ASP A 56 -0.84 10.78 -2.46
C ASP A 56 -0.54 9.30 -2.80
N ALA A 57 -0.53 8.44 -1.79
CA ALA A 57 -0.30 7.00 -1.91
C ALA A 57 -1.57 6.21 -1.55
N MET A 58 -1.64 4.96 -2.00
CA MET A 58 -2.68 4.02 -1.57
C MET A 58 -2.67 3.86 -0.04
N ASP A 59 -3.82 3.56 0.55
CA ASP A 59 -3.90 3.19 1.95
C ASP A 59 -3.10 1.91 2.25
N TYR A 60 -2.70 1.72 3.50
CA TYR A 60 -2.22 0.41 3.93
C TYR A 60 -3.34 -0.62 3.83
N ASP A 61 -3.00 -1.87 3.58
CA ASP A 61 -3.97 -2.97 3.53
C ASP A 61 -4.85 -3.01 4.78
N MET A 62 -4.25 -2.81 5.95
CA MET A 62 -4.92 -2.76 7.24
C MET A 62 -5.94 -1.60 7.38
N ASP A 63 -5.74 -0.51 6.66
CA ASP A 63 -6.54 0.72 6.75
C ASP A 63 -7.50 0.88 5.58
N ARG A 64 -7.36 0.06 4.52
CA ARG A 64 -8.17 0.11 3.30
C ARG A 64 -9.64 -0.14 3.62
N ALA A 65 -10.50 0.69 3.08
CA ALA A 65 -11.93 0.54 3.24
C ALA A 65 -12.48 -0.63 2.41
N ASP A 66 -13.63 -1.15 2.83
CA ASP A 66 -14.32 -2.22 2.09
C ASP A 66 -14.66 -1.77 0.67
N GLY A 67 -14.17 -2.51 -0.32
CA GLY A 67 -14.42 -2.26 -1.74
C GLY A 67 -13.37 -1.42 -2.45
N GLU A 68 -12.40 -0.86 -1.76
CA GLU A 68 -11.23 -0.22 -2.38
C GLU A 68 -10.30 -1.26 -3.01
N TRP A 69 -9.70 -0.89 -4.13
CA TRP A 69 -8.77 -1.77 -4.84
C TRP A 69 -7.49 -2.02 -4.03
N ALA A 70 -7.14 -3.29 -3.96
CA ALA A 70 -5.86 -3.78 -3.49
C ALA A 70 -4.79 -3.72 -4.58
N LEU A 71 -3.53 -3.94 -4.24
CA LEU A 71 -2.46 -4.09 -5.22
C LEU A 71 -2.77 -5.23 -6.22
N SER A 72 -3.38 -6.30 -5.75
CA SER A 72 -3.82 -7.42 -6.61
C SER A 72 -4.81 -7.00 -7.71
N ASP A 73 -5.71 -6.05 -7.43
CA ASP A 73 -6.70 -5.56 -8.39
C ASP A 73 -6.01 -4.72 -9.48
N TYR A 74 -5.07 -3.87 -9.09
CA TYR A 74 -4.23 -3.11 -10.03
C TYR A 74 -3.37 -4.04 -10.90
N VAL A 75 -2.81 -5.11 -10.34
CA VAL A 75 -2.04 -6.11 -11.10
C VAL A 75 -2.95 -6.86 -12.08
N GLN A 76 -4.14 -7.26 -11.65
CA GLN A 76 -5.12 -7.89 -12.52
C GLN A 76 -5.51 -6.98 -13.69
N LYS A 77 -5.85 -5.72 -13.39
CA LYS A 77 -6.20 -4.73 -14.42
C LYS A 77 -5.02 -4.43 -15.34
N GLY A 78 -3.82 -4.34 -14.81
CA GLY A 78 -2.60 -4.14 -15.59
C GLY A 78 -2.37 -5.27 -16.59
N ILE A 79 -2.57 -6.53 -16.19
CA ILE A 79 -2.47 -7.68 -17.08
C ILE A 79 -3.56 -7.59 -18.18
N GLU A 80 -4.80 -7.28 -17.83
CA GLU A 80 -5.91 -7.16 -18.81
C GLU A 80 -5.62 -6.11 -19.88
N VAL A 81 -5.04 -4.98 -19.49
CA VAL A 81 -4.73 -3.88 -20.42
C VAL A 81 -3.47 -4.16 -21.24
N LEU A 82 -2.49 -4.84 -20.69
CA LEU A 82 -1.18 -5.07 -21.32
C LEU A 82 -1.14 -6.33 -22.19
N ASP A 83 -2.00 -7.31 -21.94
CA ASP A 83 -2.03 -8.57 -22.69
C ASP A 83 -2.62 -8.35 -24.08
N ASN A 84 -1.73 -8.15 -25.04
CA ASN A 84 -2.05 -7.83 -26.43
C ASN A 84 -1.62 -8.92 -27.44
N GLY A 85 -1.20 -10.09 -26.94
CA GLY A 85 -0.74 -11.22 -27.74
C GLY A 85 0.68 -11.07 -28.33
N THR A 86 1.38 -9.94 -28.09
CA THR A 86 2.77 -9.75 -28.51
C THR A 86 3.75 -9.81 -27.33
N GLY A 87 3.23 -9.75 -26.12
CA GLY A 87 3.97 -9.74 -24.87
C GLY A 87 4.08 -8.36 -24.26
N PHE A 88 4.37 -8.33 -22.95
CA PHE A 88 4.53 -7.10 -22.17
C PHE A 88 5.56 -7.27 -21.06
N PHE A 89 6.02 -6.16 -20.51
CA PHE A 89 6.78 -6.08 -19.27
C PHE A 89 5.95 -5.32 -18.23
N MET A 90 5.84 -5.87 -17.04
CA MET A 90 5.17 -5.23 -15.92
C MET A 90 6.08 -5.24 -14.69
N MET A 91 6.27 -4.09 -14.05
CA MET A 91 6.90 -3.95 -12.77
C MET A 91 5.81 -3.60 -11.74
N CYS A 92 5.74 -4.36 -10.66
CA CYS A 92 4.84 -4.14 -9.55
C CYS A 92 5.66 -3.92 -8.28
N GLU A 93 5.25 -2.96 -7.48
CA GLU A 93 5.94 -2.59 -6.26
C GLU A 93 5.00 -2.71 -5.05
N GLY A 94 5.40 -3.50 -4.05
CA GLY A 94 4.79 -3.49 -2.72
C GLY A 94 5.36 -2.35 -1.87
N GLY A 95 5.29 -1.11 -2.35
CA GLY A 95 5.99 0.03 -1.76
C GLY A 95 5.58 0.38 -0.34
N LYS A 96 4.41 -0.03 0.10
CA LYS A 96 3.93 0.21 1.47
C LYS A 96 4.60 -0.71 2.50
N ILE A 97 5.22 -1.82 2.08
CA ILE A 97 6.06 -2.67 2.95
C ILE A 97 7.20 -1.84 3.52
N ASP A 98 7.93 -1.12 2.66
CA ASP A 98 9.03 -0.24 3.06
C ASP A 98 8.56 0.86 4.03
N TRP A 99 7.45 1.51 3.73
CA TRP A 99 6.92 2.57 4.57
C TRP A 99 6.53 2.09 5.96
N ALA A 100 5.86 0.94 6.06
CA ALA A 100 5.50 0.33 7.34
C ALA A 100 6.75 -0.10 8.13
N CYS A 101 7.79 -0.60 7.45
CA CYS A 101 9.07 -0.93 8.05
C CYS A 101 9.78 0.32 8.61
N HIS A 102 9.80 1.42 7.87
CA HIS A 102 10.30 2.71 8.36
C HIS A 102 9.52 3.23 9.58
N GLY A 103 8.21 2.95 9.64
CA GLY A 103 7.37 3.22 10.81
C GLY A 103 7.65 2.31 12.00
N ASN A 104 8.41 1.22 11.81
CA ASN A 104 8.57 0.13 12.75
C ASN A 104 7.22 -0.41 13.24
N ASP A 105 6.29 -0.57 12.30
CA ASP A 105 4.93 -1.06 12.51
C ASP A 105 4.79 -2.50 11.98
N PRO A 106 5.21 -3.52 12.75
CA PRO A 106 5.32 -4.89 12.26
C PRO A 106 3.98 -5.52 11.90
N ALA A 107 2.87 -5.11 12.52
CA ALA A 107 1.57 -5.66 12.16
C ALA A 107 1.18 -5.21 10.76
N THR A 108 1.31 -3.93 10.46
CA THR A 108 1.07 -3.38 9.13
C THR A 108 2.03 -3.98 8.09
N VAL A 109 3.32 -4.20 8.44
CA VAL A 109 4.28 -4.89 7.54
C VAL A 109 3.78 -6.26 7.14
N PHE A 110 3.24 -7.05 8.08
CA PHE A 110 2.73 -8.39 7.76
C PHE A 110 1.55 -8.34 6.80
N GLU A 111 0.61 -7.42 6.98
CA GLU A 111 -0.53 -7.26 6.08
C GLU A 111 -0.07 -6.80 4.68
N GLU A 112 0.86 -5.85 4.60
CA GLU A 112 1.44 -5.40 3.32
C GLU A 112 2.17 -6.52 2.56
N VAL A 113 2.90 -7.39 3.27
CA VAL A 113 3.54 -8.57 2.66
C VAL A 113 2.49 -9.56 2.14
N VAL A 114 1.37 -9.72 2.85
CA VAL A 114 0.25 -10.57 2.39
C VAL A 114 -0.43 -9.95 1.18
N ASP A 115 -0.61 -8.62 1.13
CA ASP A 115 -1.16 -7.92 -0.03
C ASP A 115 -0.27 -8.11 -1.27
N MET A 116 1.05 -7.98 -1.11
CA MET A 116 2.01 -8.29 -2.18
C MET A 116 1.94 -9.77 -2.60
N ASP A 117 1.81 -10.71 -1.67
CA ASP A 117 1.64 -12.15 -1.99
C ASP A 117 0.35 -12.39 -2.80
N ASN A 118 -0.73 -11.67 -2.51
CA ASN A 118 -1.97 -11.72 -3.30
C ASN A 118 -1.76 -11.19 -4.73
N ALA A 119 -1.02 -10.10 -4.88
CA ALA A 119 -0.65 -9.59 -6.20
C ALA A 119 0.22 -10.59 -6.99
N ILE A 120 1.18 -11.26 -6.34
CA ILE A 120 1.98 -12.33 -6.94
C ILE A 120 1.10 -13.51 -7.35
N LYS A 121 0.07 -13.87 -6.59
CA LYS A 121 -0.89 -14.92 -6.97
C LYS A 121 -1.60 -14.60 -8.27
N VAL A 122 -2.01 -13.36 -8.49
CA VAL A 122 -2.62 -12.93 -9.76
C VAL A 122 -1.65 -13.17 -10.93
N ALA A 123 -0.40 -12.74 -10.80
CA ALA A 123 0.62 -12.97 -11.82
C ALA A 123 0.89 -14.48 -12.02
N TYR A 124 0.84 -15.28 -10.96
CA TYR A 124 1.01 -16.74 -11.05
C TYR A 124 -0.16 -17.42 -11.75
N GLU A 125 -1.40 -16.93 -11.59
CA GLU A 125 -2.54 -17.44 -12.37
C GLU A 125 -2.39 -17.15 -13.86
N PHE A 126 -1.82 -16.01 -14.24
CA PHE A 126 -1.45 -15.74 -15.63
C PHE A 126 -0.35 -16.69 -16.12
N TYR A 127 0.72 -16.88 -15.32
CA TYR A 127 1.78 -17.85 -15.62
C TYR A 127 1.23 -19.26 -15.89
N LYS A 128 0.28 -19.75 -15.09
CA LYS A 128 -0.31 -21.09 -15.31
C LYS A 128 -0.97 -21.26 -16.68
N LYS A 129 -1.47 -20.16 -17.25
CA LYS A 129 -2.04 -20.15 -18.61
C LYS A 129 -0.97 -20.07 -19.69
N HIS A 130 0.17 -19.43 -19.38
CA HIS A 130 1.27 -19.15 -20.30
C HIS A 130 2.65 -19.61 -19.78
N PRO A 131 2.82 -20.88 -19.36
CA PRO A 131 3.98 -21.30 -18.57
C PRO A 131 5.32 -21.33 -19.32
N LYS A 132 5.28 -21.28 -20.65
CA LYS A 132 6.49 -21.28 -21.50
C LYS A 132 6.88 -19.88 -21.95
N GLU A 133 6.08 -18.88 -21.68
CA GLU A 133 6.17 -17.52 -22.21
C GLU A 133 6.23 -16.46 -21.11
N THR A 134 6.06 -16.87 -19.85
CA THR A 134 6.03 -15.96 -18.71
C THR A 134 7.21 -16.19 -17.79
N LEU A 135 7.87 -15.12 -17.40
CA LEU A 135 8.88 -15.09 -16.34
C LEU A 135 8.39 -14.16 -15.22
N ILE A 136 8.28 -14.69 -14.00
CA ILE A 136 8.01 -13.90 -12.80
C ILE A 136 9.29 -13.81 -11.98
N VAL A 137 9.70 -12.59 -11.63
CA VAL A 137 10.85 -12.33 -10.76
C VAL A 137 10.33 -11.59 -9.52
N VAL A 138 10.62 -12.13 -8.34
CA VAL A 138 10.30 -11.50 -7.05
C VAL A 138 11.62 -11.16 -6.37
N THR A 139 11.81 -9.89 -6.04
CA THR A 139 13.05 -9.40 -5.41
C THR A 139 12.73 -8.19 -4.54
N ALA A 140 13.68 -7.81 -3.70
CA ALA A 140 13.69 -6.51 -3.05
C ALA A 140 14.75 -5.61 -3.71
N ASP A 141 14.58 -4.30 -3.58
CA ASP A 141 15.53 -3.28 -4.02
C ASP A 141 16.58 -3.00 -2.93
N HIS A 142 16.19 -3.05 -1.65
CA HIS A 142 17.04 -2.86 -0.47
C HIS A 142 16.39 -3.48 0.77
N GLU A 143 17.10 -3.44 1.89
CA GLU A 143 16.53 -3.67 3.21
C GLU A 143 15.64 -2.47 3.59
N THR A 144 14.70 -2.67 4.49
CA THR A 144 13.66 -1.68 4.77
C THR A 144 13.73 -1.17 6.21
N GLY A 145 14.27 0.06 6.38
CA GLY A 145 14.20 0.85 7.60
C GLY A 145 14.80 0.24 8.87
N GLY A 146 15.47 -0.91 8.78
CA GLY A 146 16.03 -1.61 9.94
C GLY A 146 14.95 -2.12 10.91
N LEU A 147 13.79 -2.55 10.40
CA LEU A 147 12.73 -3.13 11.23
C LEU A 147 13.27 -4.23 12.13
N GLY A 148 13.10 -4.09 13.45
CA GLY A 148 13.51 -5.05 14.45
C GLY A 148 12.35 -5.51 15.33
N LEU A 149 12.12 -6.83 15.40
CA LEU A 149 11.11 -7.43 16.26
C LEU A 149 11.72 -7.76 17.64
N GLY A 150 11.74 -6.78 18.51
CA GLY A 150 12.09 -6.96 19.91
C GLY A 150 13.51 -6.53 20.27
N THR A 151 13.57 -5.76 21.32
CA THR A 151 14.79 -5.32 22.00
C THR A 151 14.65 -5.72 23.45
N GLY A 152 15.31 -6.78 23.92
CA GLY A 152 15.24 -7.19 25.31
C GLY A 152 15.21 -8.70 25.53
N LYS A 153 14.18 -9.22 26.19
CA LYS A 153 14.04 -10.66 26.43
C LYS A 153 13.79 -11.41 25.12
N TYR A 154 14.33 -12.62 25.00
CA TYR A 154 14.10 -13.53 23.86
C TYR A 154 12.66 -14.08 23.84
N GLU A 155 11.68 -13.20 23.78
CA GLU A 155 10.27 -13.56 23.78
C GLU A 155 9.52 -12.70 22.76
N LEU A 156 9.16 -13.29 21.62
CA LEU A 156 8.36 -12.64 20.61
C LEU A 156 6.87 -12.88 20.88
N GLN A 157 6.14 -11.80 21.13
CA GLN A 157 4.70 -11.82 21.37
C GLN A 157 3.91 -11.60 20.07
N LEU A 158 4.19 -12.40 19.03
CA LEU A 158 3.58 -12.23 17.69
C LEU A 158 2.04 -12.19 17.72
N LYS A 159 1.41 -12.96 18.64
CA LYS A 159 -0.05 -12.91 18.83
C LYS A 159 -0.58 -11.55 19.28
N ALA A 160 0.27 -10.67 19.80
CA ALA A 160 -0.15 -9.33 20.15
C ALA A 160 -0.34 -8.45 18.90
N LEU A 161 0.43 -8.69 17.85
CA LEU A 161 0.36 -7.96 16.58
C LEU A 161 -1.01 -8.17 15.90
N ALA A 162 -1.56 -9.36 15.96
CA ALA A 162 -2.89 -9.68 15.40
C ALA A 162 -4.06 -8.92 16.07
N LYS A 163 -3.80 -8.12 17.10
CA LYS A 163 -4.82 -7.30 17.78
C LYS A 163 -4.82 -5.86 17.29
N GLN A 164 -3.81 -5.44 16.57
CA GLN A 164 -3.76 -4.12 15.94
C GLN A 164 -4.84 -4.05 14.84
N LYS A 165 -5.55 -2.93 14.76
CA LYS A 165 -6.69 -2.75 13.86
C LYS A 165 -6.52 -1.58 12.92
N GLN A 166 -5.43 -0.88 13.02
CA GLN A 166 -5.09 0.25 12.16
C GLN A 166 -3.57 0.47 12.19
N SER A 167 -3.04 1.06 11.14
CA SER A 167 -1.62 1.39 11.07
C SER A 167 -1.21 2.45 12.10
N GLN A 168 0.09 2.56 12.33
CA GLN A 168 0.65 3.62 13.15
C GLN A 168 0.34 5.00 12.58
N ASP A 169 0.25 5.15 11.28
CA ASP A 169 -0.05 6.42 10.62
C ASP A 169 -1.49 6.86 10.93
N ILE A 170 -2.47 6.00 10.78
CA ILE A 170 -3.87 6.28 11.15
C ILE A 170 -4.00 6.52 12.64
N LEU A 171 -3.30 5.76 13.49
CA LEU A 171 -3.27 6.00 14.93
C LEU A 171 -2.78 7.40 15.26
N SER A 172 -1.68 7.83 14.64
CA SER A 172 -1.09 9.15 14.84
C SER A 172 -2.04 10.29 14.44
N ARG A 173 -2.77 10.12 13.32
CA ARG A 173 -3.82 11.06 12.89
C ARG A 173 -4.97 11.09 13.89
N SER A 174 -5.47 9.93 14.29
CA SER A 174 -6.57 9.81 15.27
C SER A 174 -6.24 10.48 16.59
N ILE A 175 -5.01 10.32 17.10
CA ILE A 175 -4.54 11.02 18.32
C ILE A 175 -4.47 12.53 18.08
N THR A 176 -4.00 12.96 16.93
CA THR A 176 -3.91 14.37 16.56
C THR A 176 -5.29 15.01 16.52
N ASP A 177 -6.28 14.33 15.94
CA ASP A 177 -7.65 14.83 15.84
C ASP A 177 -8.36 14.83 17.21
N LEU A 178 -8.12 13.82 18.03
CA LEU A 178 -8.58 13.84 19.43
C LEU A 178 -8.04 15.07 20.19
N ARG A 179 -6.76 15.41 19.98
CA ARG A 179 -6.14 16.60 20.61
C ARG A 179 -6.71 17.92 20.09
N LYS A 180 -7.11 17.99 18.81
CA LYS A 180 -7.79 19.18 18.26
C LYS A 180 -9.20 19.34 18.86
N MET A 181 -9.92 18.23 19.00
CA MET A 181 -11.31 18.24 19.51
C MET A 181 -11.37 18.46 21.03
N ARG A 182 -10.37 17.99 21.77
CA ARG A 182 -10.32 18.06 23.24
C ARG A 182 -9.05 18.75 23.71
N LYS A 183 -9.18 19.79 24.53
CA LYS A 183 -8.02 20.51 25.11
C LYS A 183 -7.17 19.63 26.02
N VAL A 184 -7.78 18.66 26.68
CA VAL A 184 -7.12 17.71 27.60
C VAL A 184 -7.73 16.34 27.39
N ILE A 185 -6.87 15.34 27.21
CA ILE A 185 -7.24 13.92 27.21
C ILE A 185 -6.61 13.32 28.46
N ASN A 186 -7.41 12.73 29.33
CA ASN A 186 -6.86 12.07 30.51
C ASN A 186 -6.32 10.70 30.18
N TRP A 187 -5.43 10.17 31.03
CA TRP A 187 -4.78 8.90 30.79
C TRP A 187 -5.73 7.69 30.72
N PRO A 188 -6.79 7.57 31.54
CA PRO A 188 -7.79 6.49 31.37
C PRO A 188 -8.44 6.47 29.99
N GLU A 189 -8.88 7.61 29.47
CA GLU A 189 -9.48 7.71 28.13
C GLU A 189 -8.47 7.33 27.03
N MET A 190 -7.23 7.79 27.13
CA MET A 190 -6.18 7.44 26.19
C MET A 190 -5.88 5.93 26.23
N LYS A 191 -5.85 5.32 27.40
CA LYS A 191 -5.65 3.87 27.51
C LYS A 191 -6.76 3.07 26.86
N GLU A 192 -8.02 3.49 27.03
CA GLU A 192 -9.15 2.85 26.41
C GLU A 192 -9.08 2.96 24.89
N PHE A 193 -8.80 4.15 24.38
CA PHE A 193 -8.57 4.40 22.95
C PHE A 193 -7.47 3.51 22.37
N LEU A 194 -6.30 3.44 23.02
CA LEU A 194 -5.20 2.59 22.57
C LEU A 194 -5.54 1.10 22.66
N ALA A 195 -6.29 0.69 23.68
CA ALA A 195 -6.75 -0.69 23.80
C ALA A 195 -7.72 -1.09 22.66
N GLU A 196 -8.57 -0.16 22.26
CA GLU A 196 -9.49 -0.38 21.14
C GLU A 196 -8.77 -0.49 19.80
N LYS A 197 -7.83 0.44 19.51
CA LYS A 197 -7.19 0.57 18.21
C LYS A 197 -5.99 -0.35 18.02
N MET A 198 -5.20 -0.56 19.07
CA MET A 198 -3.95 -1.32 19.03
C MET A 198 -4.03 -2.64 19.80
N GLY A 199 -5.15 -2.95 20.40
CA GLY A 199 -5.33 -4.17 21.18
C GLY A 199 -4.50 -4.24 22.47
N PHE A 200 -3.96 -3.11 22.93
CA PHE A 200 -3.24 -3.08 24.21
C PHE A 200 -4.19 -3.40 25.38
N ARG A 201 -3.99 -4.53 25.99
CA ARG A 201 -4.66 -4.90 27.25
C ARG A 201 -3.63 -4.86 28.38
N LYS A 202 -4.13 -4.60 29.60
CA LYS A 202 -3.32 -4.70 30.83
C LYS A 202 -2.80 -6.12 31.03
#